data_30043372bc0585499796f228bf8e7a15
#
_entry.id   30043372bc0585499796f228bf8e7a15
#
_cell.length_a   1.000
_cell.length_b   1.000
_cell.length_c   1.000
_cell.angle_alpha   90.00
_cell.angle_beta   90.00
_cell.angle_gamma   90.00
#
_symmetry.space_group_name_H-M   'P 1'
#
loop_
_entity.id
_entity.type
_entity.pdbx_description
1 polymer ?
#
loop_
_entity_poly.entity_id
_entity_poly.type
_entity_poly.pdbx_seq_one_letter_code
_entity_poly.pdbx_strand_id
1 'polypeptide(L)'
;MTLSEIPFLRMHNQQIDSAVPTTPKQLVSLMGAMQAQDFAMSKWAIGHRVPDSTLMSVEAAYNAGDILRTHLMRPTWHLVSSDDISWMLELTAPQIKKIMRTNDKRYELDAIAYSGCNQLIENVLSTRGNFTREELVHEFEKEHIRTDENRLSHILIQAELEGIICSGPIRKNKLTYSLLADRVPPKRAITRDEALATLAGRYFTSHGPATLRDFTWWSGLTVTDSRKALEMIKTCFLSETIGTETFWFSEPSVKARPVNPSVHLLPAYDEYLISYANRSAALATVHNKKTISNNGIFRPVIVVNGQVEGLWKRTTVKDLVKLETSHFQLHDPEVLQGIKEEATRFGIFLDKKIELSFMQFSGEDD
;
A
#
# COMPACT_ATOMS: atom_id res chain seq x y z
N MET A 1 -11.73 -25.69 -0.68
CA MET A 1 -11.91 -24.27 -1.09
C MET A 1 -12.23 -24.21 -2.59
N THR A 2 -13.11 -23.31 -3.01
CA THR A 2 -13.44 -23.04 -4.42
C THR A 2 -12.94 -21.65 -4.82
N LEU A 3 -12.81 -21.37 -6.13
CA LEU A 3 -12.43 -20.05 -6.61
C LEU A 3 -13.37 -18.94 -6.12
N SER A 4 -14.65 -19.24 -5.94
CA SER A 4 -15.65 -18.28 -5.45
C SER A 4 -15.54 -17.97 -3.95
N GLU A 5 -14.82 -18.78 -3.17
CA GLU A 5 -14.57 -18.53 -1.74
C GLU A 5 -13.35 -17.66 -1.51
N ILE A 6 -12.39 -17.64 -2.45
CA ILE A 6 -11.15 -16.86 -2.33
C ILE A 6 -11.39 -15.38 -2.01
N PRO A 7 -12.29 -14.64 -2.69
CA PRO A 7 -12.53 -13.23 -2.43
C PRO A 7 -13.00 -12.96 -1.00
N PHE A 8 -13.87 -13.79 -0.46
CA PHE A 8 -14.37 -13.64 0.92
C PHE A 8 -13.26 -13.85 1.95
N LEU A 9 -12.45 -14.89 1.78
CA LEU A 9 -11.31 -15.15 2.67
C LEU A 9 -10.29 -14.02 2.60
N ARG A 10 -10.04 -13.46 1.41
CA ARG A 10 -9.16 -12.30 1.24
C ARG A 10 -9.71 -11.04 1.91
N MET A 11 -11.01 -10.75 1.79
CA MET A 11 -11.63 -9.62 2.49
C MET A 11 -11.47 -9.77 4.01
N HIS A 12 -11.74 -10.96 4.53
CA HIS A 12 -11.62 -11.25 5.94
C HIS A 12 -10.17 -11.07 6.42
N ASN A 13 -9.22 -11.75 5.79
CA ASN A 13 -7.82 -11.72 6.18
C ASN A 13 -7.20 -10.33 6.05
N GLN A 14 -7.61 -9.54 5.05
CA GLN A 14 -7.22 -8.15 4.87
C GLN A 14 -7.99 -7.17 5.76
N GLN A 15 -8.81 -7.64 6.69
CA GLN A 15 -9.57 -6.80 7.64
C GLN A 15 -10.56 -5.84 6.97
N ILE A 16 -11.11 -6.21 5.81
CA ILE A 16 -12.07 -5.39 5.07
C ILE A 16 -13.48 -5.53 5.68
N ASP A 17 -13.90 -6.77 5.96
CA ASP A 17 -15.23 -7.12 6.48
C ASP A 17 -15.23 -7.55 7.95
N SER A 18 -14.05 -7.70 8.55
CA SER A 18 -13.86 -8.18 9.92
C SER A 18 -12.66 -7.50 10.57
N ALA A 19 -12.80 -6.23 10.92
CA ALA A 19 -11.71 -5.41 11.45
C ALA A 19 -11.38 -5.79 12.91
N VAL A 20 -10.18 -6.35 13.14
CA VAL A 20 -9.61 -6.67 14.45
C VAL A 20 -8.60 -5.63 14.94
N PRO A 21 -7.72 -5.05 14.08
CA PRO A 21 -6.76 -4.04 14.51
C PRO A 21 -7.46 -2.82 15.08
N THR A 22 -6.95 -2.29 16.20
CA THR A 22 -7.49 -1.11 16.87
C THR A 22 -6.66 0.16 16.62
N THR A 23 -5.49 0.02 15.98
CA THR A 23 -4.61 1.15 15.65
C THR A 23 -4.05 1.04 14.23
N PRO A 24 -3.71 2.18 13.58
CA PRO A 24 -3.03 2.18 12.29
C PRO A 24 -1.74 1.35 12.30
N LYS A 25 -0.95 1.41 13.37
CA LYS A 25 0.30 0.65 13.50
C LYS A 25 0.05 -0.86 13.49
N GLN A 26 -0.94 -1.33 14.25
CA GLN A 26 -1.29 -2.74 14.28
C GLN A 26 -1.74 -3.26 12.92
N LEU A 27 -2.57 -2.50 12.21
CA LEU A 27 -3.01 -2.87 10.87
C LEU A 27 -1.82 -2.97 9.90
N VAL A 28 -0.99 -1.92 9.82
CA VAL A 28 0.15 -1.89 8.90
C VAL A 28 1.14 -3.01 9.21
N SER A 29 1.36 -3.32 10.50
CA SER A 29 2.20 -4.44 10.92
C SER A 29 1.60 -5.79 10.53
N LEU A 30 0.28 -5.98 10.69
CA LEU A 30 -0.43 -7.19 10.26
C LEU A 30 -0.32 -7.39 8.74
N MET A 31 -0.54 -6.33 7.97
CA MET A 31 -0.44 -6.35 6.50
C MET A 31 1.00 -6.50 6.00
N GLY A 32 2.01 -6.28 6.88
CA GLY A 32 3.43 -6.22 6.54
C GLY A 32 3.80 -4.85 5.98
N ALA A 33 3.22 -4.47 4.87
CA ALA A 33 3.27 -3.12 4.31
C ALA A 33 2.00 -2.85 3.49
N MET A 34 1.67 -1.57 3.29
CA MET A 34 0.52 -1.18 2.49
C MET A 34 0.93 -0.16 1.43
N GLN A 35 0.47 -0.36 0.20
CA GLN A 35 0.76 0.53 -0.92
C GLN A 35 0.31 1.97 -0.63
N ALA A 36 1.19 2.93 -0.89
CA ALA A 36 0.97 4.34 -0.58
C ALA A 36 1.34 5.29 -1.73
N GLN A 37 1.19 4.84 -2.99
CA GLN A 37 1.43 5.67 -4.16
C GLN A 37 0.50 6.89 -4.17
N ASP A 38 -0.78 6.70 -3.89
CA ASP A 38 -1.71 7.76 -3.51
C ASP A 38 -1.77 7.84 -1.97
N PHE A 39 -1.00 8.78 -1.39
CA PHE A 39 -0.93 8.92 0.06
C PHE A 39 -2.27 9.29 0.70
N ALA A 40 -3.09 10.09 0.01
CA ALA A 40 -4.40 10.45 0.54
C ALA A 40 -5.34 9.25 0.60
N MET A 41 -5.30 8.39 -0.43
CA MET A 41 -6.12 7.19 -0.50
C MET A 41 -5.57 6.06 0.39
N SER A 42 -4.24 5.99 0.62
CA SER A 42 -3.68 5.00 1.56
C SER A 42 -4.12 5.25 3.01
N LYS A 43 -4.41 6.50 3.38
CA LYS A 43 -5.01 6.81 4.69
C LYS A 43 -6.43 6.25 4.81
N TRP A 44 -7.22 6.28 3.72
CA TRP A 44 -8.53 5.62 3.69
C TRP A 44 -8.40 4.09 3.69
N ALA A 45 -7.37 3.51 3.03
CA ALA A 45 -7.11 2.08 3.15
C ALA A 45 -6.95 1.63 4.61
N ILE A 46 -6.30 2.46 5.45
CA ILE A 46 -6.22 2.24 6.90
C ILE A 46 -7.58 2.49 7.56
N GLY A 47 -8.21 3.65 7.29
CA GLY A 47 -9.49 4.04 7.87
C GLY A 47 -10.61 3.06 7.60
N HIS A 48 -10.60 2.43 6.44
CA HIS A 48 -11.55 1.38 6.09
C HIS A 48 -11.39 0.10 6.93
N ARG A 49 -10.19 -0.18 7.45
CA ARG A 49 -9.83 -1.42 8.15
C ARG A 49 -9.69 -1.29 9.66
N VAL A 50 -9.58 -0.07 10.18
CA VAL A 50 -9.46 0.21 11.61
C VAL A 50 -10.74 0.86 12.10
N PRO A 51 -11.52 0.21 12.99
CA PRO A 51 -12.77 0.76 13.51
C PRO A 51 -12.58 2.14 14.12
N ASP A 52 -13.56 3.01 13.96
CA ASP A 52 -13.64 4.35 14.55
C ASP A 52 -12.43 5.27 14.23
N SER A 53 -11.58 4.88 13.30
CA SER A 53 -10.47 5.72 12.88
C SER A 53 -10.94 6.91 12.04
N THR A 54 -10.25 8.03 12.18
CA THR A 54 -10.46 9.25 11.41
C THR A 54 -9.19 9.60 10.63
N LEU A 55 -9.31 10.47 9.63
CA LEU A 55 -8.15 11.02 8.94
C LEU A 55 -7.13 11.60 9.94
N MET A 56 -7.62 12.30 10.96
CA MET A 56 -6.79 12.90 12.00
C MET A 56 -6.04 11.84 12.82
N SER A 57 -6.69 10.73 13.20
CA SER A 57 -6.04 9.67 13.97
C SER A 57 -4.96 8.93 13.14
N VAL A 58 -5.20 8.71 11.84
CA VAL A 58 -4.20 8.12 10.95
C VAL A 58 -3.01 9.06 10.73
N GLU A 59 -3.27 10.36 10.55
CA GLU A 59 -2.21 11.37 10.45
C GLU A 59 -1.44 11.56 11.75
N ALA A 60 -2.09 11.42 12.90
CA ALA A 60 -1.42 11.44 14.20
C ALA A 60 -0.41 10.27 14.32
N ALA A 61 -0.82 9.04 13.98
CA ALA A 61 0.08 7.89 13.96
C ALA A 61 1.26 8.06 12.97
N TYR A 62 1.00 8.63 11.80
CA TYR A 62 2.04 8.97 10.83
C TYR A 62 2.99 10.05 11.37
N ASN A 63 2.47 11.12 11.96
CA ASN A 63 3.28 12.21 12.51
C ASN A 63 4.10 11.75 13.73
N ALA A 64 3.57 10.86 14.55
CA ALA A 64 4.28 10.26 15.69
C ALA A 64 5.41 9.30 15.25
N GLY A 65 5.35 8.77 14.01
CA GLY A 65 6.31 7.79 13.51
C GLY A 65 5.92 6.35 13.80
N ASP A 66 4.69 6.10 14.23
CA ASP A 66 4.17 4.73 14.41
C ASP A 66 4.10 4.00 13.07
N ILE A 67 3.71 4.71 12.02
CA ILE A 67 3.74 4.29 10.62
C ILE A 67 4.55 5.29 9.79
N LEU A 68 5.31 4.79 8.85
CA LEU A 68 6.23 5.55 8.01
C LEU A 68 5.97 5.27 6.54
N ARG A 69 6.18 6.26 5.69
CA ARG A 69 6.10 6.10 4.24
C ARG A 69 7.50 6.11 3.64
N THR A 70 7.83 5.09 2.87
CA THR A 70 9.13 4.93 2.22
C THR A 70 9.01 4.09 0.95
N HIS A 71 10.03 4.08 0.10
CA HIS A 71 10.13 3.11 -0.99
C HIS A 71 10.56 1.76 -0.43
N LEU A 72 9.75 0.75 -0.69
CA LEU A 72 9.92 -0.58 -0.12
C LEU A 72 9.43 -1.65 -1.10
N MET A 73 9.96 -2.88 -1.01
CA MET A 73 9.59 -4.07 -1.80
C MET A 73 9.75 -3.89 -3.30
N ARG A 74 8.89 -3.16 -3.94
CA ARG A 74 9.01 -2.67 -5.33
C ARG A 74 9.40 -1.19 -5.29
N PRO A 75 9.89 -0.57 -6.37
CA PRO A 75 10.24 0.86 -6.36
C PRO A 75 8.98 1.75 -6.32
N THR A 76 8.14 1.54 -5.33
CA THR A 76 6.88 2.24 -5.08
C THR A 76 6.76 2.62 -3.61
N TRP A 77 5.98 3.65 -3.32
CA TRP A 77 5.71 4.08 -1.96
C TRP A 77 4.87 3.08 -1.17
N HIS A 78 5.30 2.76 0.05
CA HIS A 78 4.53 1.94 1.00
C HIS A 78 4.46 2.61 2.37
N LEU A 79 3.38 2.34 3.10
CA LEU A 79 3.31 2.52 4.54
C LEU A 79 3.84 1.26 5.20
N VAL A 80 4.68 1.43 6.21
CA VAL A 80 5.30 0.37 6.99
C VAL A 80 5.32 0.76 8.47
N SER A 81 5.21 -0.22 9.37
CA SER A 81 5.36 0.02 10.80
C SER A 81 6.80 0.44 11.14
N SER A 82 6.95 1.36 12.10
CA SER A 82 8.27 1.69 12.65
C SER A 82 9.00 0.50 13.25
N ASP A 83 8.27 -0.57 13.58
CA ASP A 83 8.85 -1.81 14.08
C ASP A 83 9.51 -2.65 12.98
N ASP A 84 9.15 -2.41 11.74
CA ASP A 84 9.49 -3.29 10.62
C ASP A 84 10.37 -2.65 9.56
N ILE A 85 10.40 -1.33 9.47
CA ILE A 85 11.04 -0.60 8.37
C ILE A 85 12.50 -1.00 8.17
N SER A 86 13.29 -1.15 9.23
CA SER A 86 14.72 -1.42 9.12
C SER A 86 15.01 -2.77 8.47
N TRP A 87 14.44 -3.85 9.01
CA TRP A 87 14.67 -5.20 8.45
C TRP A 87 14.04 -5.38 7.06
N MET A 88 12.92 -4.70 6.80
CA MET A 88 12.30 -4.76 5.48
C MET A 88 13.12 -4.03 4.43
N LEU A 89 13.74 -2.88 4.75
CA LEU A 89 14.68 -2.21 3.88
C LEU A 89 15.90 -3.08 3.61
N GLU A 90 16.54 -3.66 4.64
CA GLU A 90 17.66 -4.58 4.47
C GLU A 90 17.32 -5.75 3.53
N LEU A 91 16.12 -6.31 3.65
CA LEU A 91 15.68 -7.44 2.85
C LEU A 91 15.44 -7.06 1.38
N THR A 92 14.76 -5.93 1.12
CA THR A 92 14.18 -5.61 -0.19
C THR A 92 14.98 -4.58 -0.99
N ALA A 93 15.74 -3.68 -0.33
CA ALA A 93 16.50 -2.63 -1.00
C ALA A 93 17.50 -3.15 -2.06
N PRO A 94 18.22 -4.27 -1.86
CA PRO A 94 19.16 -4.75 -2.87
C PRO A 94 18.53 -4.98 -4.25
N GLN A 95 17.29 -5.52 -4.29
CA GLN A 95 16.59 -5.76 -5.55
C GLN A 95 16.08 -4.46 -6.18
N ILE A 96 15.60 -3.51 -5.38
CA ILE A 96 15.16 -2.20 -5.87
C ILE A 96 16.34 -1.42 -6.44
N LYS A 97 17.47 -1.37 -5.73
CA LYS A 97 18.70 -0.71 -6.20
C LYS A 97 19.16 -1.29 -7.54
N LYS A 98 19.08 -2.62 -7.71
CA LYS A 98 19.43 -3.28 -8.99
C LYS A 98 18.54 -2.78 -10.14
N ILE A 99 17.25 -2.61 -9.92
CA ILE A 99 16.30 -2.09 -10.92
C ILE A 99 16.62 -0.61 -11.22
N MET A 100 16.90 0.20 -10.21
CA MET A 100 17.18 1.64 -10.35
C MET A 100 18.45 1.94 -11.13
N ARG A 101 19.49 1.12 -10.95
CA ARG A 101 20.79 1.28 -11.65
C ARG A 101 20.68 1.36 -13.17
N THR A 102 19.61 0.86 -13.76
CA THR A 102 19.37 0.97 -15.21
C THR A 102 19.27 2.42 -15.69
N ASN A 103 18.89 3.34 -14.81
CA ASN A 103 18.74 4.76 -15.09
C ASN A 103 19.90 5.63 -14.55
N ASP A 104 20.82 5.08 -13.75
CA ASP A 104 21.89 5.86 -13.10
C ASP A 104 22.73 6.62 -14.12
N LYS A 105 23.08 5.97 -15.23
CA LYS A 105 23.84 6.61 -16.32
C LYS A 105 23.09 7.79 -16.94
N ARG A 106 21.76 7.68 -17.09
CA ARG A 106 20.93 8.76 -17.64
C ARG A 106 20.91 9.99 -16.72
N TYR A 107 20.90 9.75 -15.41
CA TYR A 107 20.83 10.82 -14.42
C TYR A 107 22.21 11.22 -13.87
N GLU A 108 23.30 10.70 -14.44
CA GLU A 108 24.67 10.98 -14.00
C GLU A 108 24.85 10.72 -12.48
N LEU A 109 24.35 9.58 -12.03
CA LEU A 109 24.38 9.15 -10.63
C LEU A 109 25.26 7.90 -10.51
N ASP A 110 26.49 8.10 -10.07
CA ASP A 110 27.38 7.02 -9.66
C ASP A 110 27.46 6.90 -8.13
N ALA A 111 28.27 5.99 -7.64
CA ALA A 111 28.43 5.77 -6.20
C ALA A 111 28.98 7.02 -5.47
N ILE A 112 29.83 7.81 -6.12
CA ILE A 112 30.40 9.05 -5.54
C ILE A 112 29.31 10.11 -5.44
N ALA A 113 28.54 10.30 -6.52
CA ALA A 113 27.42 11.24 -6.54
C ALA A 113 26.37 10.90 -5.47
N TYR A 114 25.98 9.63 -5.36
CA TYR A 114 25.05 9.19 -4.30
C TYR A 114 25.61 9.43 -2.90
N SER A 115 26.90 9.11 -2.66
CA SER A 115 27.53 9.33 -1.35
C SER A 115 27.57 10.81 -0.97
N GLY A 116 27.93 11.70 -1.91
CA GLY A 116 27.91 13.15 -1.68
C GLY A 116 26.49 13.68 -1.39
N CYS A 117 25.50 13.22 -2.15
CA CYS A 117 24.11 13.59 -1.92
C CYS A 117 23.60 13.10 -0.56
N ASN A 118 23.91 11.86 -0.17
CA ASN A 118 23.54 11.32 1.15
C ASN A 118 24.15 12.12 2.28
N GLN A 119 25.44 12.47 2.19
CA GLN A 119 26.11 13.31 3.20
C GLN A 119 25.44 14.69 3.33
N LEU A 120 25.08 15.33 2.21
CA LEU A 120 24.35 16.59 2.23
C LEU A 120 22.99 16.44 2.91
N ILE A 121 22.22 15.40 2.56
CA ILE A 121 20.91 15.12 3.17
C ILE A 121 21.04 14.94 4.69
N GLU A 122 22.00 14.14 5.16
CA GLU A 122 22.25 13.92 6.59
C GLU A 122 22.59 15.22 7.30
N ASN A 123 23.52 16.02 6.74
CA ASN A 123 23.92 17.30 7.30
C ASN A 123 22.72 18.26 7.41
N VAL A 124 21.95 18.39 6.35
CA VAL A 124 20.80 19.30 6.30
C VAL A 124 19.71 18.88 7.28
N LEU A 125 19.32 17.60 7.27
CA LEU A 125 18.27 17.10 8.16
C LEU A 125 18.66 17.16 9.64
N SER A 126 19.95 17.00 9.96
CA SER A 126 20.46 17.14 11.34
C SER A 126 20.28 18.55 11.92
N THR A 127 20.07 19.58 11.07
CA THR A 127 19.96 20.98 11.54
C THR A 127 18.60 21.30 12.15
N ARG A 128 17.48 20.76 11.60
CA ARG A 128 16.12 21.04 12.08
C ARG A 128 15.14 19.86 11.99
N GLY A 129 15.64 18.65 11.74
CA GLY A 129 14.87 17.41 11.87
C GLY A 129 13.97 17.03 10.68
N ASN A 130 13.41 17.97 9.92
CA ASN A 130 12.60 17.65 8.76
C ASN A 130 12.56 18.75 7.70
N PHE A 131 12.51 18.34 6.43
CA PHE A 131 12.48 19.22 5.25
C PHE A 131 11.46 18.73 4.24
N THR A 132 10.76 19.66 3.59
CA THR A 132 9.96 19.34 2.41
C THR A 132 10.87 19.05 1.21
N ARG A 133 10.29 18.46 0.15
CA ARG A 133 11.03 18.24 -1.10
C ARG A 133 11.59 19.54 -1.68
N GLU A 134 10.80 20.61 -1.67
CA GLU A 134 11.21 21.92 -2.18
C GLU A 134 12.35 22.53 -1.36
N GLU A 135 12.32 22.36 -0.05
CA GLU A 135 13.40 22.83 0.81
C GLU A 135 14.70 22.05 0.57
N LEU A 136 14.61 20.73 0.35
CA LEU A 136 15.78 19.93 -0.04
C LEU A 136 16.34 20.37 -1.40
N VAL A 137 15.46 20.63 -2.40
CA VAL A 137 15.91 21.22 -3.69
C VAL A 137 16.76 22.44 -3.47
N HIS A 138 16.31 23.37 -2.63
CA HIS A 138 17.06 24.59 -2.35
C HIS A 138 18.43 24.33 -1.71
N GLU A 139 18.55 23.35 -0.81
CA GLU A 139 19.85 22.99 -0.23
C GLU A 139 20.79 22.33 -1.28
N PHE A 140 20.25 21.49 -2.17
CA PHE A 140 21.01 20.92 -3.28
C PHE A 140 21.51 21.99 -4.27
N GLU A 141 20.68 23.01 -4.56
CA GLU A 141 21.04 24.11 -5.44
C GLU A 141 22.18 24.98 -4.86
N LYS A 142 22.23 25.20 -3.55
CA LYS A 142 23.33 25.89 -2.87
C LYS A 142 24.69 25.21 -3.09
N GLU A 143 24.65 23.87 -3.13
CA GLU A 143 25.84 23.04 -3.37
C GLU A 143 26.06 22.73 -4.86
N HIS A 144 25.36 23.44 -5.76
CA HIS A 144 25.43 23.26 -7.21
C HIS A 144 25.13 21.83 -7.69
N ILE A 145 24.33 21.07 -6.93
CA ILE A 145 23.91 19.71 -7.29
C ILE A 145 22.60 19.79 -8.08
N ARG A 146 22.59 19.22 -9.28
CA ARG A 146 21.42 19.16 -10.15
C ARG A 146 20.28 18.36 -9.53
N THR A 147 19.04 18.87 -9.64
CA THR A 147 17.82 18.23 -9.12
C THR A 147 16.72 18.08 -10.18
N ASP A 148 17.05 18.40 -11.43
CA ASP A 148 16.15 18.41 -12.58
C ASP A 148 15.64 17.01 -12.97
N GLU A 149 14.62 16.97 -13.77
CA GLU A 149 13.93 15.76 -14.22
C GLU A 149 13.53 14.85 -13.02
N ASN A 150 13.93 13.57 -13.10
CA ASN A 150 13.72 12.58 -12.03
C ASN A 150 14.98 12.34 -11.18
N ARG A 151 16.06 13.14 -11.38
CA ARG A 151 17.34 12.97 -10.70
C ARG A 151 17.19 13.05 -9.19
N LEU A 152 16.50 14.09 -8.68
CA LEU A 152 16.24 14.20 -7.24
C LEU A 152 15.41 13.03 -6.72
N SER A 153 14.43 12.52 -7.50
CA SER A 153 13.67 11.35 -7.09
C SER A 153 14.56 10.12 -6.90
N HIS A 154 15.52 9.89 -7.81
CA HIS A 154 16.50 8.81 -7.67
C HIS A 154 17.40 8.99 -6.45
N ILE A 155 17.87 10.21 -6.17
CA ILE A 155 18.68 10.53 -5.00
C ILE A 155 17.90 10.22 -3.71
N LEU A 156 16.66 10.72 -3.60
CA LEU A 156 15.86 10.51 -2.39
C LEU A 156 15.46 9.03 -2.20
N ILE A 157 15.08 8.33 -3.27
CA ILE A 157 14.82 6.89 -3.19
C ILE A 157 16.08 6.13 -2.73
N GLN A 158 17.24 6.47 -3.25
CA GLN A 158 18.50 5.84 -2.82
C GLN A 158 18.76 6.08 -1.34
N ALA A 159 18.56 7.31 -0.85
CA ALA A 159 18.73 7.63 0.57
C ALA A 159 17.74 6.87 1.47
N GLU A 160 16.48 6.66 1.01
CA GLU A 160 15.50 5.81 1.70
C GLU A 160 15.94 4.34 1.72
N LEU A 161 16.43 3.82 0.59
CA LEU A 161 16.89 2.44 0.48
C LEU A 161 18.20 2.15 1.24
N GLU A 162 18.98 3.20 1.55
CA GLU A 162 20.14 3.11 2.46
C GLU A 162 19.73 3.22 3.93
N GLY A 163 18.44 3.47 4.23
CA GLY A 163 17.97 3.66 5.59
C GLY A 163 18.44 4.98 6.21
N ILE A 164 18.79 5.98 5.40
CA ILE A 164 19.21 7.30 5.87
C ILE A 164 17.99 8.13 6.20
N ILE A 165 17.01 8.16 5.30
CA ILE A 165 15.78 8.94 5.46
C ILE A 165 14.53 8.09 5.38
N CYS A 166 13.45 8.64 5.89
CA CYS A 166 12.07 8.20 5.70
C CYS A 166 11.14 9.41 5.66
N SER A 167 9.83 9.18 5.59
CA SER A 167 8.87 10.26 5.76
C SER A 167 8.99 10.93 7.13
N GLY A 168 9.03 12.25 7.13
CA GLY A 168 8.88 13.09 8.32
C GLY A 168 7.42 13.40 8.62
N PRO A 169 7.12 14.14 9.70
CA PRO A 169 5.78 14.59 10.02
C PRO A 169 5.24 15.56 8.95
N ILE A 170 3.92 15.54 8.75
CA ILE A 170 3.23 16.49 7.86
C ILE A 170 3.39 17.90 8.44
N ARG A 171 3.84 18.85 7.62
CA ARG A 171 4.02 20.23 8.02
C ARG A 171 3.27 21.19 7.08
N LYS A 172 2.26 21.90 7.58
CA LYS A 172 1.41 22.79 6.78
C LYS A 172 0.85 22.11 5.52
N ASN A 173 0.31 20.90 5.69
CA ASN A 173 -0.22 20.04 4.61
C ASN A 173 0.82 19.59 3.56
N LYS A 174 2.12 19.74 3.82
CA LYS A 174 3.20 19.25 2.96
C LYS A 174 3.87 18.04 3.60
N LEU A 175 4.22 17.07 2.75
CA LEU A 175 5.05 15.93 3.15
C LEU A 175 6.49 16.39 3.38
N THR A 176 7.14 15.80 4.36
CA THR A 176 8.53 16.07 4.69
C THR A 176 9.34 14.77 4.73
N TYR A 177 10.66 14.90 4.70
CA TYR A 177 11.63 13.85 4.96
C TYR A 177 12.30 14.12 6.31
N SER A 178 12.65 13.07 7.03
CA SER A 178 13.44 13.10 8.27
C SER A 178 14.50 12.02 8.23
N LEU A 179 15.53 12.13 9.07
CA LEU A 179 16.44 11.01 9.30
C LEU A 179 15.67 9.81 9.87
N LEU A 180 15.95 8.63 9.35
CA LEU A 180 15.32 7.40 9.86
C LEU A 180 15.64 7.18 11.34
N ALA A 181 16.88 7.46 11.74
CA ALA A 181 17.34 7.32 13.11
C ALA A 181 16.60 8.21 14.11
N ASP A 182 16.08 9.38 13.68
CA ASP A 182 15.28 10.27 14.53
C ASP A 182 13.84 9.81 14.68
N ARG A 183 13.38 8.96 13.76
CA ARG A 183 11.98 8.50 13.71
C ARG A 183 11.81 7.10 14.29
N VAL A 184 12.84 6.29 14.23
CA VAL A 184 12.80 4.88 14.60
C VAL A 184 13.93 4.58 15.56
N PRO A 185 13.64 4.16 16.80
CA PRO A 185 14.66 3.76 17.73
C PRO A 185 15.41 2.53 17.20
N PRO A 186 16.70 2.39 17.51
CA PRO A 186 17.48 1.23 17.13
C PRO A 186 16.82 -0.06 17.60
N LYS A 187 16.73 -1.05 16.72
CA LYS A 187 16.16 -2.36 17.01
C LYS A 187 17.19 -3.46 16.79
N ARG A 188 16.93 -4.61 17.39
CA ARG A 188 17.73 -5.81 17.14
C ARG A 188 17.64 -6.17 15.66
N ALA A 189 18.79 -6.33 15.03
CA ALA A 189 18.87 -6.88 13.68
C ALA A 189 18.35 -8.34 13.70
N ILE A 190 17.62 -8.71 12.66
CA ILE A 190 17.20 -10.09 12.41
C ILE A 190 17.97 -10.63 11.20
N THR A 191 18.16 -11.93 11.17
CA THR A 191 18.84 -12.56 10.04
C THR A 191 18.00 -12.47 8.76
N ARG A 192 18.65 -12.57 7.60
CA ARG A 192 17.93 -12.59 6.31
C ARG A 192 16.86 -13.69 6.26
N ASP A 193 17.13 -14.86 6.83
CA ASP A 193 16.19 -15.98 6.84
C ASP A 193 15.01 -15.70 7.75
N GLU A 194 15.22 -15.10 8.92
CA GLU A 194 14.13 -14.64 9.80
C GLU A 194 13.28 -13.57 9.09
N ALA A 195 13.92 -12.63 8.37
CA ALA A 195 13.21 -11.60 7.60
C ALA A 195 12.34 -12.19 6.48
N LEU A 196 12.89 -13.15 5.72
CA LEU A 196 12.17 -13.88 4.68
C LEU A 196 10.96 -14.64 5.23
N ALA A 197 11.15 -15.39 6.31
CA ALA A 197 10.07 -16.14 6.97
C ALA A 197 9.00 -15.21 7.54
N THR A 198 9.41 -14.11 8.18
CA THR A 198 8.50 -13.12 8.74
C THR A 198 7.65 -12.45 7.65
N LEU A 199 8.28 -12.01 6.54
CA LEU A 199 7.57 -11.36 5.44
C LEU A 199 6.55 -12.30 4.79
N ALA A 200 6.95 -13.55 4.50
CA ALA A 200 6.06 -14.55 3.94
C ALA A 200 4.92 -14.92 4.91
N GLY A 201 5.23 -15.12 6.19
CA GLY A 201 4.23 -15.41 7.22
C GLY A 201 3.16 -14.34 7.29
N ARG A 202 3.55 -13.06 7.32
CA ARG A 202 2.58 -11.94 7.30
C ARG A 202 1.76 -11.91 6.03
N TYR A 203 2.40 -12.08 4.87
CA TYR A 203 1.68 -12.08 3.59
C TYR A 203 0.62 -13.18 3.53
N PHE A 204 0.98 -14.43 3.78
CA PHE A 204 0.01 -15.52 3.68
C PHE A 204 -1.05 -15.48 4.79
N THR A 205 -0.77 -14.86 5.93
CA THR A 205 -1.77 -14.61 6.97
C THR A 205 -2.75 -13.52 6.55
N SER A 206 -2.28 -12.39 6.08
CA SER A 206 -3.12 -11.22 5.80
C SER A 206 -3.69 -11.19 4.39
N HIS A 207 -3.03 -11.81 3.39
CA HIS A 207 -3.43 -11.79 1.99
C HIS A 207 -3.87 -13.16 1.44
N GLY A 208 -3.73 -14.21 2.24
CA GLY A 208 -4.20 -15.55 1.84
C GLY A 208 -5.73 -15.59 1.65
N PRO A 209 -6.22 -16.48 0.78
CA PRO A 209 -5.54 -17.46 -0.05
C PRO A 209 -4.74 -16.81 -1.19
N ALA A 210 -3.45 -17.11 -1.28
CA ALA A 210 -2.56 -16.54 -2.26
C ALA A 210 -1.54 -17.58 -2.78
N THR A 211 -1.05 -17.37 -3.98
CA THR A 211 -0.04 -18.24 -4.61
C THR A 211 1.37 -17.74 -4.32
N LEU A 212 2.37 -18.59 -4.53
CA LEU A 212 3.78 -18.17 -4.52
C LEU A 212 4.05 -17.05 -5.53
N ARG A 213 3.37 -17.07 -6.69
CA ARG A 213 3.47 -16.02 -7.70
C ARG A 213 2.94 -14.69 -7.19
N ASP A 214 1.85 -14.69 -6.44
CA ASP A 214 1.29 -13.48 -5.82
C ASP A 214 2.26 -12.91 -4.78
N PHE A 215 2.83 -13.75 -3.90
CA PHE A 215 3.84 -13.33 -2.93
C PHE A 215 5.08 -12.74 -3.59
N THR A 216 5.60 -13.38 -4.66
CA THR A 216 6.74 -12.87 -5.42
C THR A 216 6.43 -11.52 -6.05
N TRP A 217 5.23 -11.37 -6.63
CA TRP A 217 4.74 -10.11 -7.18
C TRP A 217 4.65 -8.99 -6.14
N TRP A 218 4.05 -9.28 -4.99
CA TRP A 218 3.82 -8.31 -3.93
C TRP A 218 5.13 -7.88 -3.27
N SER A 219 5.96 -8.82 -2.87
CA SER A 219 7.19 -8.56 -2.12
C SER A 219 8.33 -7.96 -2.98
N GLY A 220 8.29 -8.15 -4.30
CA GLY A 220 9.40 -7.79 -5.20
C GLY A 220 10.66 -8.64 -5.01
N LEU A 221 10.59 -9.71 -4.21
CA LEU A 221 11.70 -10.64 -4.02
C LEU A 221 11.96 -11.47 -5.27
N THR A 222 13.14 -12.07 -5.34
CA THR A 222 13.42 -13.08 -6.38
C THR A 222 12.55 -14.31 -6.18
N VAL A 223 12.28 -15.06 -7.26
CA VAL A 223 11.54 -16.34 -7.17
C VAL A 223 12.25 -17.32 -6.21
N THR A 224 13.59 -17.30 -6.20
CA THR A 224 14.41 -18.15 -5.31
C THR A 224 14.18 -17.79 -3.84
N ASP A 225 14.26 -16.49 -3.49
CA ASP A 225 14.00 -16.04 -2.13
C ASP A 225 12.54 -16.30 -1.72
N SER A 226 11.59 -16.07 -2.62
CA SER A 226 10.17 -16.32 -2.35
C SER A 226 9.88 -17.81 -2.08
N ARG A 227 10.50 -18.72 -2.83
CA ARG A 227 10.41 -20.17 -2.57
C ARG A 227 11.04 -20.53 -1.22
N LYS A 228 12.24 -20.02 -0.94
CA LYS A 228 12.91 -20.24 0.33
C LYS A 228 12.04 -19.76 1.51
N ALA A 229 11.46 -18.57 1.39
CA ALA A 229 10.58 -18.01 2.39
C ALA A 229 9.35 -18.90 2.65
N LEU A 230 8.68 -19.36 1.59
CA LEU A 230 7.52 -20.24 1.70
C LEU A 230 7.88 -21.59 2.31
N GLU A 231 9.00 -22.21 1.90
CA GLU A 231 9.46 -23.47 2.47
C GLU A 231 9.68 -23.42 3.99
N MET A 232 10.16 -22.28 4.50
CA MET A 232 10.40 -22.10 5.94
C MET A 232 9.10 -22.01 6.76
N ILE A 233 7.98 -21.60 6.15
CA ILE A 233 6.72 -21.35 6.88
C ILE A 233 5.58 -22.31 6.50
N LYS A 234 5.71 -23.09 5.43
CA LYS A 234 4.61 -23.87 4.85
C LYS A 234 3.90 -24.82 5.82
N THR A 235 4.58 -25.27 6.86
CA THR A 235 3.97 -26.13 7.89
C THR A 235 2.99 -25.41 8.80
N CYS A 236 2.99 -24.06 8.79
CA CYS A 236 2.07 -23.22 9.55
C CYS A 236 0.84 -22.81 8.75
N PHE A 237 0.74 -23.24 7.48
CA PHE A 237 -0.32 -22.82 6.57
C PHE A 237 -0.99 -24.02 5.92
N LEU A 238 -2.28 -23.88 5.63
CA LEU A 238 -3.01 -24.81 4.78
C LEU A 238 -2.71 -24.51 3.31
N SER A 239 -2.83 -25.52 2.46
CA SER A 239 -2.71 -25.34 1.03
C SER A 239 -3.76 -26.14 0.27
N GLU A 240 -4.29 -25.54 -0.78
CA GLU A 240 -5.20 -26.23 -1.72
C GLU A 240 -4.81 -25.90 -3.17
N THR A 241 -4.91 -26.90 -4.02
CA THR A 241 -4.63 -26.74 -5.46
C THR A 241 -5.96 -26.64 -6.22
N ILE A 242 -6.13 -25.52 -6.94
CA ILE A 242 -7.28 -25.25 -7.79
C ILE A 242 -6.76 -25.07 -9.22
N GLY A 243 -7.13 -25.99 -10.11
CA GLY A 243 -6.54 -26.03 -11.45
C GLY A 243 -5.05 -26.35 -11.38
N THR A 244 -4.22 -25.41 -11.85
CA THR A 244 -2.74 -25.55 -11.84
C THR A 244 -2.06 -24.69 -10.77
N GLU A 245 -2.83 -23.97 -9.95
CA GLU A 245 -2.28 -23.03 -8.94
C GLU A 245 -2.51 -23.58 -7.53
N THR A 246 -1.47 -23.52 -6.69
CA THR A 246 -1.55 -23.86 -5.26
C THR A 246 -1.67 -22.58 -4.46
N PHE A 247 -2.76 -22.48 -3.69
CA PHE A 247 -3.07 -21.38 -2.79
C PHE A 247 -2.70 -21.73 -1.36
N TRP A 248 -2.05 -20.81 -0.67
CA TRP A 248 -1.63 -20.91 0.73
C TRP A 248 -2.43 -19.92 1.57
N PHE A 249 -2.89 -20.34 2.74
CA PHE A 249 -3.70 -19.54 3.65
C PHE A 249 -3.63 -20.05 5.08
N SER A 250 -3.86 -19.17 6.06
CA SER A 250 -4.06 -19.57 7.44
C SER A 250 -5.41 -20.28 7.61
N GLU A 251 -5.56 -21.04 8.68
CA GLU A 251 -6.83 -21.69 8.98
C GLU A 251 -7.96 -20.64 9.01
N PRO A 252 -9.02 -20.81 8.21
CA PRO A 252 -10.07 -19.80 8.13
C PRO A 252 -10.83 -19.70 9.45
N SER A 253 -10.91 -18.49 9.99
CA SER A 253 -11.76 -18.18 11.15
C SER A 253 -13.23 -18.00 10.75
N VAL A 254 -13.54 -17.79 9.47
CA VAL A 254 -14.89 -17.56 8.93
C VAL A 254 -15.38 -18.79 8.18
N LYS A 255 -16.53 -19.31 8.60
CA LYS A 255 -17.15 -20.51 8.01
C LYS A 255 -18.37 -20.23 7.14
N ALA A 256 -18.89 -19.00 7.09
CA ALA A 256 -20.11 -18.68 6.35
C ALA A 256 -20.02 -17.33 5.64
N ARG A 257 -20.67 -17.26 4.47
CA ARG A 257 -20.87 -15.99 3.76
C ARG A 257 -21.85 -15.11 4.53
N PRO A 258 -21.69 -13.77 4.53
CA PRO A 258 -22.70 -12.86 5.08
C PRO A 258 -24.06 -13.08 4.41
N VAL A 259 -25.15 -12.93 5.16
CA VAL A 259 -26.52 -13.04 4.64
C VAL A 259 -26.86 -11.79 3.81
N ASN A 260 -26.38 -10.63 4.22
CA ASN A 260 -26.58 -9.36 3.52
C ASN A 260 -25.41 -9.09 2.57
N PRO A 261 -25.61 -8.34 1.46
CA PRO A 261 -24.53 -7.99 0.58
C PRO A 261 -23.48 -7.16 1.31
N SER A 262 -22.23 -7.62 1.26
CA SER A 262 -21.07 -6.87 1.78
C SER A 262 -20.63 -5.88 0.71
N VAL A 263 -20.65 -4.59 1.02
CA VAL A 263 -20.29 -3.50 0.07
C VAL A 263 -19.15 -2.67 0.65
N HIS A 264 -18.14 -2.40 -0.18
CA HIS A 264 -16.96 -1.64 0.23
C HIS A 264 -16.49 -0.67 -0.86
N LEU A 265 -16.15 0.57 -0.46
CA LEU A 265 -15.52 1.58 -1.31
C LEU A 265 -14.01 1.57 -1.08
N LEU A 266 -13.30 0.68 -1.78
CA LEU A 266 -11.86 0.53 -1.62
C LEU A 266 -11.09 1.60 -2.40
N PRO A 267 -9.98 2.11 -1.83
CA PRO A 267 -9.20 3.20 -2.42
C PRO A 267 -8.42 2.80 -3.68
N ALA A 268 -7.84 3.79 -4.35
CA ALA A 268 -6.83 3.55 -5.37
C ALA A 268 -5.64 2.79 -4.76
N TYR A 269 -5.08 1.84 -5.53
CA TYR A 269 -3.96 0.99 -5.12
C TYR A 269 -4.21 0.18 -3.85
N ASP A 270 -5.47 -0.18 -3.55
CA ASP A 270 -5.78 -1.02 -2.39
C ASP A 270 -5.14 -2.41 -2.50
N GLU A 271 -4.68 -2.93 -1.34
CA GLU A 271 -4.04 -4.24 -1.23
C GLU A 271 -4.94 -5.37 -1.75
N TYR A 272 -6.25 -5.18 -1.74
CA TYR A 272 -7.23 -6.15 -2.25
C TYR A 272 -7.02 -6.51 -3.72
N LEU A 273 -6.46 -5.61 -4.52
CA LEU A 273 -6.15 -5.84 -5.92
C LEU A 273 -4.64 -5.82 -6.21
N ILE A 274 -3.89 -4.88 -5.64
CA ILE A 274 -2.49 -4.67 -6.04
C ILE A 274 -1.56 -5.77 -5.54
N SER A 275 -1.94 -6.47 -4.47
CA SER A 275 -1.12 -7.50 -3.85
C SER A 275 -1.09 -8.82 -4.62
N TYR A 276 -1.85 -8.95 -5.68
CA TYR A 276 -1.96 -10.19 -6.45
C TYR A 276 -1.46 -10.04 -7.88
N ALA A 277 -0.71 -11.02 -8.36
CA ALA A 277 -0.37 -11.14 -9.77
C ALA A 277 -1.59 -11.58 -10.60
N ASN A 278 -2.38 -12.53 -10.05
CA ASN A 278 -3.64 -12.97 -10.63
C ASN A 278 -4.82 -12.43 -9.79
N ARG A 279 -5.64 -11.58 -10.40
CA ARG A 279 -6.77 -10.88 -9.77
C ARG A 279 -8.13 -11.46 -10.14
N SER A 280 -8.15 -12.50 -10.98
CA SER A 280 -9.39 -13.04 -11.57
C SER A 280 -10.38 -13.57 -10.53
N ALA A 281 -9.94 -13.88 -9.33
CA ALA A 281 -10.83 -14.26 -8.23
C ALA A 281 -11.75 -13.10 -7.78
N ALA A 282 -11.27 -11.84 -7.83
CA ALA A 282 -11.99 -10.65 -7.37
C ALA A 282 -12.40 -9.69 -8.49
N LEU A 283 -11.74 -9.76 -9.66
CA LEU A 283 -11.93 -8.83 -10.78
C LEU A 283 -12.12 -9.62 -12.07
N ALA A 284 -13.31 -9.58 -12.65
CA ALA A 284 -13.59 -10.18 -13.94
C ALA A 284 -12.69 -9.59 -15.03
N THR A 285 -12.13 -10.45 -15.90
CA THR A 285 -11.14 -10.07 -16.92
C THR A 285 -11.64 -8.95 -17.84
N VAL A 286 -12.93 -8.95 -18.15
CA VAL A 286 -13.59 -7.93 -19.00
C VAL A 286 -13.49 -6.52 -18.40
N HIS A 287 -13.33 -6.38 -17.07
CA HIS A 287 -13.25 -5.12 -16.37
C HIS A 287 -11.80 -4.68 -16.06
N ASN A 288 -10.78 -5.50 -16.42
CA ASN A 288 -9.40 -5.20 -16.10
C ASN A 288 -8.95 -3.82 -16.61
N LYS A 289 -9.20 -3.52 -17.90
CA LYS A 289 -8.79 -2.24 -18.51
C LYS A 289 -9.49 -1.03 -17.91
N LYS A 290 -10.74 -1.21 -17.43
CA LYS A 290 -11.50 -0.15 -16.76
C LYS A 290 -10.97 0.12 -15.35
N THR A 291 -10.51 -0.92 -14.67
CA THR A 291 -10.03 -0.87 -13.28
C THR A 291 -8.55 -0.50 -13.18
N ILE A 292 -7.74 -1.00 -14.11
CA ILE A 292 -6.28 -0.81 -14.10
C ILE A 292 -5.86 -0.24 -15.46
N SER A 293 -5.26 0.95 -15.44
CA SER A 293 -4.77 1.59 -16.66
C SER A 293 -3.55 0.87 -17.23
N ASN A 294 -3.24 1.13 -18.50
CA ASN A 294 -2.03 0.61 -19.15
C ASN A 294 -0.72 1.03 -18.44
N ASN A 295 -0.75 2.15 -17.72
CA ASN A 295 0.39 2.66 -16.94
C ASN A 295 0.43 2.11 -15.51
N GLY A 296 -0.37 1.09 -15.19
CA GLY A 296 -0.40 0.45 -13.87
C GLY A 296 -1.07 1.28 -12.77
N ILE A 297 -1.96 2.22 -13.13
CA ILE A 297 -2.77 2.97 -12.17
C ILE A 297 -3.98 2.12 -11.79
N PHE A 298 -4.07 1.76 -10.52
CA PHE A 298 -5.23 1.08 -9.94
C PHE A 298 -6.24 2.14 -9.49
N ARG A 299 -7.42 2.13 -10.08
CA ARG A 299 -8.51 3.05 -9.74
C ARG A 299 -9.21 2.61 -8.44
N PRO A 300 -9.87 3.54 -7.72
CA PRO A 300 -10.73 3.18 -6.59
C PRO A 300 -11.91 2.31 -7.07
N VAL A 301 -12.21 1.24 -6.32
CA VAL A 301 -13.19 0.23 -6.73
C VAL A 301 -14.35 0.10 -5.76
N ILE A 302 -15.52 -0.27 -6.30
CA ILE A 302 -16.67 -0.73 -5.53
C ILE A 302 -16.60 -2.26 -5.51
N VAL A 303 -16.51 -2.82 -4.32
CA VAL A 303 -16.49 -4.27 -4.11
C VAL A 303 -17.82 -4.69 -3.49
N VAL A 304 -18.49 -5.65 -4.14
CA VAL A 304 -19.74 -6.25 -3.65
C VAL A 304 -19.52 -7.75 -3.51
N ASN A 305 -19.71 -8.27 -2.31
CA ASN A 305 -19.50 -9.70 -2.02
C ASN A 305 -18.13 -10.22 -2.50
N GLY A 306 -17.10 -9.41 -2.38
CA GLY A 306 -15.75 -9.76 -2.81
C GLY A 306 -15.46 -9.58 -4.30
N GLN A 307 -16.44 -9.20 -5.11
CA GLN A 307 -16.26 -8.94 -6.55
C GLN A 307 -16.20 -7.44 -6.83
N VAL A 308 -15.29 -7.04 -7.72
CA VAL A 308 -15.23 -5.65 -8.20
C VAL A 308 -16.36 -5.44 -9.20
N GLU A 309 -17.33 -4.61 -8.82
CA GLU A 309 -18.54 -4.37 -9.59
C GLU A 309 -18.72 -2.91 -10.02
N GLY A 310 -17.73 -2.09 -9.77
CA GLY A 310 -17.75 -0.67 -10.17
C GLY A 310 -16.50 0.07 -9.77
N LEU A 311 -16.51 1.35 -10.13
CA LEU A 311 -15.47 2.32 -9.79
C LEU A 311 -16.09 3.48 -9.02
N TRP A 312 -15.27 4.19 -8.27
CA TRP A 312 -15.68 5.45 -7.67
C TRP A 312 -14.57 6.49 -7.78
N LYS A 313 -14.95 7.74 -7.74
CA LYS A 313 -14.01 8.86 -7.69
C LYS A 313 -14.51 9.90 -6.70
N ARG A 314 -13.59 10.71 -6.21
CA ARG A 314 -13.90 11.81 -5.29
C ARG A 314 -13.31 13.11 -5.78
N THR A 315 -14.04 14.19 -5.53
CA THR A 315 -13.57 15.56 -5.70
C THR A 315 -13.87 16.32 -4.42
N THR A 316 -12.83 16.87 -3.78
CA THR A 316 -13.01 17.64 -2.53
C THR A 316 -13.09 19.13 -2.86
N VAL A 317 -14.18 19.77 -2.41
CA VAL A 317 -14.40 21.21 -2.55
C VAL A 317 -14.73 21.79 -1.16
N LYS A 318 -13.75 22.40 -0.50
CA LYS A 318 -13.85 22.88 0.89
C LYS A 318 -14.30 21.75 1.84
N ASP A 319 -15.45 21.89 2.47
CA ASP A 319 -16.02 20.95 3.43
C ASP A 319 -16.96 19.91 2.81
N LEU A 320 -17.04 19.87 1.48
CA LEU A 320 -17.84 18.92 0.71
C LEU A 320 -16.94 17.99 -0.10
N VAL A 321 -17.25 16.70 -0.05
CA VAL A 321 -16.68 15.69 -0.96
C VAL A 321 -17.78 15.20 -1.90
N LYS A 322 -17.61 15.46 -3.18
CA LYS A 322 -18.43 14.85 -4.22
C LYS A 322 -17.88 13.46 -4.51
N LEU A 323 -18.71 12.47 -4.35
CA LEU A 323 -18.39 11.07 -4.59
C LEU A 323 -19.27 10.60 -5.75
N GLU A 324 -18.63 10.18 -6.84
CA GLU A 324 -19.30 9.71 -8.05
C GLU A 324 -18.98 8.23 -8.21
N THR A 325 -20.02 7.42 -8.41
CA THR A 325 -19.89 5.98 -8.62
C THR A 325 -20.29 5.60 -10.03
N SER A 326 -19.58 4.66 -10.64
CA SER A 326 -19.93 4.05 -11.92
C SER A 326 -19.94 2.54 -11.77
N HIS A 327 -20.98 1.88 -12.27
CA HIS A 327 -21.27 0.48 -12.03
C HIS A 327 -21.08 -0.34 -13.31
N PHE A 328 -20.57 -1.56 -13.17
CA PHE A 328 -20.38 -2.47 -14.29
C PHE A 328 -21.66 -3.23 -14.65
N GLN A 329 -22.63 -3.24 -13.75
CA GLN A 329 -23.94 -3.85 -13.91
C GLN A 329 -24.99 -3.09 -13.10
N LEU A 330 -26.27 -3.44 -13.29
CA LEU A 330 -27.34 -2.96 -12.43
C LEU A 330 -27.26 -3.64 -11.06
N HIS A 331 -27.54 -2.90 -10.02
CA HIS A 331 -27.52 -3.39 -8.65
C HIS A 331 -28.91 -3.33 -8.01
N ASP A 332 -29.15 -4.26 -7.11
CA ASP A 332 -30.34 -4.27 -6.27
C ASP A 332 -30.34 -3.08 -5.30
N PRO A 333 -31.50 -2.65 -4.81
CA PRO A 333 -31.63 -1.56 -3.84
C PRO A 333 -30.77 -1.72 -2.60
N GLU A 334 -30.55 -2.95 -2.12
CA GLU A 334 -29.71 -3.27 -0.96
C GLU A 334 -28.24 -2.93 -1.20
N VAL A 335 -27.70 -3.24 -2.38
CA VAL A 335 -26.33 -2.88 -2.76
C VAL A 335 -26.19 -1.36 -2.87
N LEU A 336 -27.17 -0.68 -3.48
CA LEU A 336 -27.16 0.78 -3.57
C LEU A 336 -27.22 1.44 -2.19
N GLN A 337 -27.96 0.83 -1.26
CA GLN A 337 -27.99 1.29 0.13
C GLN A 337 -26.63 1.08 0.81
N GLY A 338 -25.99 -0.07 0.63
CA GLY A 338 -24.64 -0.33 1.15
C GLY A 338 -23.60 0.67 0.62
N ILE A 339 -23.69 1.09 -0.65
CA ILE A 339 -22.82 2.12 -1.22
C ILE A 339 -23.04 3.47 -0.50
N LYS A 340 -24.28 3.84 -0.18
CA LYS A 340 -24.58 5.08 0.58
C LYS A 340 -24.00 5.03 1.98
N GLU A 341 -24.06 3.89 2.64
CA GLU A 341 -23.50 3.66 3.98
C GLU A 341 -21.97 3.79 3.96
N GLU A 342 -21.30 3.15 3.00
CA GLU A 342 -19.86 3.29 2.83
C GLU A 342 -19.43 4.71 2.47
N ALA A 343 -20.19 5.40 1.62
CA ALA A 343 -19.94 6.81 1.32
C ALA A 343 -20.09 7.68 2.59
N THR A 344 -21.09 7.41 3.42
CA THR A 344 -21.27 8.10 4.71
C THR A 344 -20.10 7.81 5.65
N ARG A 345 -19.65 6.55 5.74
CA ARG A 345 -18.47 6.16 6.52
C ARG A 345 -17.19 6.89 6.05
N PHE A 346 -17.01 7.02 4.74
CA PHE A 346 -15.91 7.79 4.17
C PHE A 346 -15.99 9.29 4.56
N GLY A 347 -17.20 9.86 4.57
CA GLY A 347 -17.43 11.23 5.05
C GLY A 347 -17.08 11.42 6.51
N ILE A 348 -17.49 10.51 7.37
CA ILE A 348 -17.15 10.51 8.81
C ILE A 348 -15.62 10.42 8.98
N PHE A 349 -14.95 9.52 8.26
CA PHE A 349 -13.51 9.42 8.29
C PHE A 349 -12.80 10.73 7.95
N LEU A 350 -13.31 11.47 6.96
CA LEU A 350 -12.73 12.75 6.50
C LEU A 350 -13.17 13.95 7.34
N ASP A 351 -14.17 13.80 8.21
CA ASP A 351 -14.90 14.90 8.86
C ASP A 351 -15.46 15.88 7.82
N LYS A 352 -16.16 15.35 6.78
CA LYS A 352 -16.70 16.13 5.66
C LYS A 352 -18.09 15.64 5.25
N LYS A 353 -18.87 16.57 4.70
CA LYS A 353 -20.15 16.22 4.06
C LYS A 353 -19.90 15.47 2.74
N ILE A 354 -20.77 14.51 2.44
CA ILE A 354 -20.74 13.76 1.18
C ILE A 354 -21.93 14.14 0.30
N GLU A 355 -21.66 14.38 -0.96
CA GLU A 355 -22.64 14.44 -2.04
C GLU A 355 -22.38 13.23 -2.94
N LEU A 356 -23.27 12.24 -2.90
CA LEU A 356 -23.15 11.00 -3.65
C LEU A 356 -23.99 11.05 -4.92
N SER A 357 -23.38 10.71 -6.06
CA SER A 357 -24.06 10.54 -7.33
C SER A 357 -23.78 9.19 -7.96
N PHE A 358 -24.81 8.58 -8.53
CA PHE A 358 -24.73 7.32 -9.23
C PHE A 358 -24.71 7.60 -10.74
N MET A 359 -23.62 7.24 -11.41
CA MET A 359 -23.52 7.32 -12.85
C MET A 359 -23.62 5.93 -13.45
N GLN A 360 -24.47 5.77 -14.47
CA GLN A 360 -24.43 4.55 -15.27
C GLN A 360 -23.12 4.50 -16.05
N PHE A 361 -22.54 3.34 -16.14
CA PHE A 361 -21.36 3.14 -16.96
C PHE A 361 -21.74 3.30 -18.43
N SER A 362 -21.43 4.45 -19.03
CA SER A 362 -21.43 4.61 -20.49
C SER A 362 -20.15 3.96 -21.00
N GLY A 363 -20.29 2.98 -21.90
CA GLY A 363 -19.16 2.19 -22.41
C GLY A 363 -18.16 2.94 -23.33
N GLU A 364 -18.09 4.26 -23.29
CA GLU A 364 -17.38 5.13 -24.22
C GLU A 364 -16.34 6.07 -23.54
N ASP A 365 -15.58 5.61 -22.59
CA ASP A 365 -14.37 6.34 -22.19
C ASP A 365 -13.17 5.40 -22.32
N ASP A 366 -12.62 5.31 -23.54
CA ASP A 366 -11.32 4.76 -23.87
C ASP A 366 -10.18 5.75 -23.59
#